data_fa15228cb6e447a8af7af8230a655c1b
#
_entry.id   fa15228cb6e447a8af7af8230a655c1b
#
_cell.length_a   1.000
_cell.length_b   1.000
_cell.length_c   1.000
_cell.angle_alpha   90.00
_cell.angle_beta   90.00
_cell.angle_gamma   90.00
#
_symmetry.space_group_name_H-M   'P 1'
#
loop_
_entity.id
_entity.type
_entity.pdbx_description
1 polymer ?
#
loop_
_entity_poly.entity_id
_entity_poly.type
_entity_poly.pdbx_seq_one_letter_code
_entity_poly.pdbx_strand_id
1 'polypeptide(L)'
;MKLTLRKTAIPDVIVLEHGVFEDERGFFMEVYKQDQFRDAGLPDTFVQLNHSRSAKGVLRGLHFQWEPPMGKLMRVTEGEAYLVAVDIRKDSPTLGRWVGESVTASSRTQIWAPPGFARGFCVLSDHAQIEYLCTGVYNGSAESGIRWNDPEIGVSWPIANPTLSEKDERAESLREWLARPESANFAMNRKLTTDPPLEARILHGIGET
;
A
#
# COMPACT_ATOMS: atom_id res chain seq x y z
N MET A 1 -15.91 -11.03 -12.43
CA MET A 1 -15.08 -10.43 -13.51
C MET A 1 -13.66 -10.98 -13.45
N LYS A 2 -12.85 -10.85 -14.54
CA LYS A 2 -11.47 -11.36 -14.56
C LYS A 2 -10.56 -10.40 -13.79
N LEU A 3 -9.76 -10.94 -12.86
CA LEU A 3 -8.63 -10.25 -12.22
C LEU A 3 -7.33 -10.79 -12.81
N THR A 4 -6.46 -9.91 -13.29
CA THR A 4 -5.14 -10.26 -13.81
C THR A 4 -4.08 -9.65 -12.89
N LEU A 5 -3.08 -10.46 -12.51
CA LEU A 5 -1.97 -10.01 -11.66
C LEU A 5 -0.72 -9.84 -12.52
N ARG A 6 -0.10 -8.66 -12.44
CA ARG A 6 1.20 -8.36 -13.05
C ARG A 6 2.25 -8.20 -11.95
N LYS A 7 3.26 -9.03 -12.01
CA LYS A 7 4.44 -8.93 -11.11
C LYS A 7 5.26 -7.70 -11.47
N THR A 8 5.89 -7.11 -10.48
CA THR A 8 6.83 -5.99 -10.63
C THR A 8 8.28 -6.48 -10.42
N ALA A 9 9.24 -5.54 -10.43
CA ALA A 9 10.63 -5.83 -10.10
C ALA A 9 10.83 -6.34 -8.66
N ILE A 10 9.88 -6.08 -7.77
CA ILE A 10 9.82 -6.64 -6.41
C ILE A 10 8.62 -7.59 -6.37
N PRO A 11 8.84 -8.93 -6.26
CA PRO A 11 7.78 -9.92 -6.42
C PRO A 11 6.57 -9.75 -5.49
N ASP A 12 6.75 -9.14 -4.32
CA ASP A 12 5.69 -8.91 -3.33
C ASP A 12 4.79 -7.72 -3.70
N VAL A 13 5.26 -6.81 -4.57
CA VAL A 13 4.47 -5.69 -5.06
C VAL A 13 3.78 -6.11 -6.36
N ILE A 14 2.45 -6.09 -6.35
CA ILE A 14 1.63 -6.63 -7.43
C ILE A 14 0.74 -5.53 -8.00
N VAL A 15 0.72 -5.43 -9.32
CA VAL A 15 -0.26 -4.61 -10.04
C VAL A 15 -1.45 -5.49 -10.38
N LEU A 16 -2.65 -5.01 -10.02
CA LEU A 16 -3.92 -5.66 -10.28
C LEU A 16 -4.61 -4.95 -11.46
N GLU A 17 -4.99 -5.71 -12.46
CA GLU A 17 -5.75 -5.25 -13.62
C GLU A 17 -7.12 -5.91 -13.62
N HIS A 18 -8.16 -5.09 -13.58
CA HIS A 18 -9.55 -5.55 -13.47
C HIS A 18 -10.21 -5.64 -14.84
N GLY A 19 -11.02 -6.68 -15.02
CA GLY A 19 -11.99 -6.71 -16.11
C GLY A 19 -13.03 -5.61 -15.92
N VAL A 20 -13.43 -4.99 -17.03
CA VAL A 20 -14.38 -3.88 -17.04
C VAL A 20 -15.46 -4.17 -18.07
N PHE A 21 -16.71 -3.92 -17.71
CA PHE A 21 -17.83 -3.81 -18.64
C PHE A 21 -18.04 -2.34 -18.97
N GLU A 22 -18.04 -2.01 -20.25
CA GLU A 22 -18.16 -0.64 -20.74
C GLU A 22 -19.21 -0.58 -21.84
N ASP A 23 -20.13 0.39 -21.75
CA ASP A 23 -21.16 0.67 -22.73
C ASP A 23 -21.44 2.20 -22.80
N GLU A 24 -22.48 2.62 -23.51
CA GLU A 24 -22.87 4.03 -23.66
C GLU A 24 -23.21 4.75 -22.35
N ARG A 25 -23.48 4.01 -21.26
CA ARG A 25 -23.78 4.55 -19.93
C ARG A 25 -22.52 4.78 -19.11
N GLY A 26 -21.36 4.29 -19.54
CA GLY A 26 -20.09 4.34 -18.82
C GLY A 26 -19.51 2.94 -18.56
N PHE A 27 -18.97 2.72 -17.36
CA PHE A 27 -18.34 1.44 -17.03
C PHE A 27 -18.82 0.87 -15.70
N PHE A 28 -18.71 -0.45 -15.58
CA PHE A 28 -18.85 -1.19 -14.33
C PHE A 28 -17.66 -2.12 -14.13
N MET A 29 -17.07 -2.12 -12.94
CA MET A 29 -15.99 -3.05 -12.56
C MET A 29 -16.14 -3.51 -11.11
N GLU A 30 -15.75 -4.74 -10.82
CA GLU A 30 -15.55 -5.22 -9.45
C GLU A 30 -14.17 -4.78 -8.99
N VAL A 31 -14.12 -3.84 -8.04
CA VAL A 31 -12.87 -3.28 -7.51
C VAL A 31 -12.24 -4.21 -6.47
N TYR A 32 -13.08 -4.95 -5.77
CA TYR A 32 -12.71 -5.93 -4.77
C TYR A 32 -13.79 -7.00 -4.68
N LYS A 33 -13.36 -8.25 -4.65
CA LYS A 33 -14.22 -9.40 -4.39
C LYS A 33 -13.42 -10.41 -3.57
N GLN A 34 -13.91 -10.72 -2.37
CA GLN A 34 -13.18 -11.47 -1.34
C GLN A 34 -12.66 -12.83 -1.84
N ASP A 35 -13.55 -13.64 -2.45
CA ASP A 35 -13.19 -14.96 -2.97
C ASP A 35 -12.12 -14.88 -4.07
N GLN A 36 -12.28 -13.92 -5.00
CA GLN A 36 -11.33 -13.71 -6.09
C GLN A 36 -9.94 -13.29 -5.60
N PHE A 37 -9.87 -12.43 -4.56
CA PHE A 37 -8.60 -12.02 -3.96
C PHE A 37 -7.93 -13.18 -3.24
N ARG A 38 -8.71 -13.98 -2.49
CA ARG A 38 -8.23 -15.19 -1.82
C ARG A 38 -7.65 -16.19 -2.81
N ASP A 39 -8.39 -16.49 -3.89
CA ASP A 39 -7.98 -17.43 -4.93
C ASP A 39 -6.72 -16.94 -5.68
N ALA A 40 -6.52 -15.62 -5.74
CA ALA A 40 -5.33 -14.98 -6.32
C ALA A 40 -4.13 -14.92 -5.35
N GLY A 41 -4.28 -15.38 -4.10
CA GLY A 41 -3.23 -15.31 -3.07
C GLY A 41 -3.00 -13.91 -2.52
N LEU A 42 -3.98 -13.01 -2.67
CA LEU A 42 -3.99 -11.66 -2.10
C LEU A 42 -4.75 -11.67 -0.75
N PRO A 43 -4.57 -10.64 0.08
CA PRO A 43 -5.43 -10.47 1.26
C PRO A 43 -6.91 -10.42 0.87
N ASP A 44 -7.71 -11.19 1.57
CA ASP A 44 -9.15 -11.25 1.38
C ASP A 44 -9.94 -10.50 2.48
N THR A 45 -9.21 -9.79 3.34
CA THR A 45 -9.79 -8.97 4.40
C THR A 45 -9.08 -7.62 4.45
N PHE A 46 -9.86 -6.56 4.30
CA PHE A 46 -9.44 -5.18 4.51
C PHE A 46 -10.37 -4.55 5.55
N VAL A 47 -9.77 -3.87 6.52
CA VAL A 47 -10.49 -3.35 7.69
C VAL A 47 -10.67 -1.84 7.70
N GLN A 48 -10.02 -1.13 6.76
CA GLN A 48 -10.13 0.32 6.62
C GLN A 48 -9.99 0.72 5.15
N LEU A 49 -10.82 1.67 4.72
CA LEU A 49 -10.73 2.35 3.43
C LEU A 49 -10.47 3.83 3.67
N ASN A 50 -9.44 4.36 3.03
CA ASN A 50 -9.14 5.78 3.04
C ASN A 50 -9.31 6.37 1.64
N HIS A 51 -9.74 7.64 1.59
CA HIS A 51 -9.89 8.41 0.37
C HIS A 51 -9.22 9.77 0.56
N SER A 52 -8.42 10.19 -0.40
CA SER A 52 -7.75 11.49 -0.38
C SER A 52 -7.86 12.20 -1.73
N ARG A 53 -7.93 13.53 -1.70
CA ARG A 53 -7.80 14.40 -2.88
C ARG A 53 -6.60 15.33 -2.68
N SER A 54 -5.76 15.47 -3.70
CA SER A 54 -4.57 16.31 -3.65
C SER A 54 -4.37 17.02 -4.97
N ALA A 55 -3.85 18.26 -4.91
CA ALA A 55 -3.53 19.06 -6.07
C ALA A 55 -2.24 18.58 -6.75
N LYS A 56 -1.99 19.04 -7.98
CA LYS A 56 -0.76 18.79 -8.73
C LYS A 56 0.49 19.13 -7.92
N GLY A 57 1.48 18.28 -8.01
CA GLY A 57 2.75 18.44 -7.33
C GLY A 57 2.77 18.06 -5.86
N VAL A 58 1.60 17.73 -5.25
CA VAL A 58 1.57 17.19 -3.89
C VAL A 58 2.18 15.80 -3.86
N LEU A 59 3.10 15.58 -2.93
CA LEU A 59 3.63 14.26 -2.59
C LEU A 59 3.24 13.92 -1.15
N ARG A 60 2.75 12.71 -0.94
CA ARG A 60 2.47 12.13 0.39
C ARG A 60 3.26 10.85 0.54
N GLY A 61 4.01 10.76 1.60
CA GLY A 61 4.83 9.57 1.87
C GLY A 61 6.29 9.85 2.20
N LEU A 62 7.02 8.81 2.39
CA LEU A 62 6.69 7.37 2.26
C LEU A 62 6.21 6.83 3.62
N HIS A 63 4.95 6.46 3.75
CA HIS A 63 4.31 6.12 5.03
C HIS A 63 4.15 4.62 5.23
N PHE A 64 4.33 4.16 6.46
CA PHE A 64 4.12 2.78 6.88
C PHE A 64 3.65 2.72 8.33
N GLN A 65 3.09 1.56 8.73
CA GLN A 65 2.67 1.28 10.09
C GLN A 65 3.12 -0.12 10.47
N TRP A 66 3.68 -0.28 11.69
CA TRP A 66 4.24 -1.54 12.15
C TRP A 66 3.37 -2.28 13.17
N GLU A 67 2.39 -1.61 13.79
CA GLU A 67 1.51 -2.22 14.80
C GLU A 67 0.07 -1.66 14.71
N PRO A 68 -0.91 -2.46 14.27
CA PRO A 68 -0.69 -3.70 13.53
C PRO A 68 0.03 -3.44 12.20
N PRO A 69 0.81 -4.42 11.68
CA PRO A 69 1.47 -4.27 10.38
C PRO A 69 0.43 -4.06 9.27
N MET A 70 0.64 -3.01 8.44
CA MET A 70 -0.37 -2.58 7.48
C MET A 70 0.12 -2.71 6.04
N GLY A 71 -0.55 -3.57 5.27
CA GLY A 71 -0.48 -3.59 3.81
C GLY A 71 -1.53 -2.65 3.20
N LYS A 72 -1.25 -2.14 1.99
CA LYS A 72 -2.13 -1.18 1.30
C LYS A 72 -2.36 -1.57 -0.15
N LEU A 73 -3.63 -1.60 -0.55
CA LEU A 73 -4.06 -1.72 -1.95
C LEU A 73 -4.55 -0.35 -2.42
N MET A 74 -3.81 0.29 -3.32
CA MET A 74 -4.04 1.68 -3.74
C MET A 74 -4.55 1.75 -5.18
N ARG A 75 -5.47 2.68 -5.46
CA ARG A 75 -5.94 3.03 -6.80
C ARG A 75 -6.15 4.53 -6.96
N VAL A 76 -6.07 5.01 -8.19
CA VAL A 76 -6.48 6.37 -8.58
C VAL A 76 -7.92 6.30 -9.08
N THR A 77 -8.81 7.10 -8.49
CA THR A 77 -10.23 7.18 -8.88
C THR A 77 -10.52 8.40 -9.74
N GLU A 78 -9.64 9.42 -9.69
CA GLU A 78 -9.70 10.61 -10.54
C GLU A 78 -8.28 11.14 -10.78
N GLY A 79 -8.00 11.60 -12.00
CA GLY A 79 -6.71 12.17 -12.39
C GLY A 79 -5.61 11.13 -12.58
N GLU A 80 -4.37 11.53 -12.29
CA GLU A 80 -3.16 10.74 -12.46
C GLU A 80 -2.20 10.95 -11.27
N ALA A 81 -1.61 9.85 -10.80
CA ALA A 81 -0.58 9.87 -9.76
C ALA A 81 0.50 8.82 -10.03
N TYR A 82 1.73 9.12 -9.59
CA TYR A 82 2.82 8.16 -9.53
C TYR A 82 2.82 7.51 -8.15
N LEU A 83 2.49 6.22 -8.09
CA LEU A 83 2.40 5.46 -6.85
C LEU A 83 3.70 4.71 -6.60
N VAL A 84 4.24 4.80 -5.38
CA VAL A 84 5.52 4.18 -5.00
C VAL A 84 5.35 3.22 -3.83
N ALA A 85 6.11 2.12 -3.88
CA ALA A 85 6.29 1.17 -2.80
C ALA A 85 7.78 0.91 -2.60
N VAL A 86 8.30 1.09 -1.39
CA VAL A 86 9.69 0.84 -1.00
C VAL A 86 9.72 -0.30 0.00
N ASP A 87 10.56 -1.31 -0.23
CA ASP A 87 10.78 -2.38 0.75
C ASP A 87 11.63 -1.86 1.91
N ILE A 88 11.07 -1.89 3.11
CA ILE A 88 11.75 -1.47 4.35
C ILE A 88 11.89 -2.62 5.36
N ARG A 89 11.70 -3.86 4.90
CA ARG A 89 11.79 -5.05 5.73
C ARG A 89 13.24 -5.41 6.01
N LYS A 90 13.58 -5.51 7.28
CA LYS A 90 14.90 -5.96 7.72
C LYS A 90 15.16 -7.39 7.21
N ASP A 91 16.36 -7.62 6.72
CA ASP A 91 16.81 -8.89 6.13
C ASP A 91 16.12 -9.29 4.82
N SER A 92 15.36 -8.38 4.18
CA SER A 92 14.83 -8.59 2.85
C SER A 92 15.91 -8.51 1.78
N PRO A 93 15.91 -9.41 0.77
CA PRO A 93 16.81 -9.31 -0.37
C PRO A 93 16.54 -8.07 -1.25
N THR A 94 15.41 -7.42 -1.05
CA THR A 94 15.02 -6.20 -1.75
C THR A 94 14.93 -4.97 -0.85
N LEU A 95 15.51 -5.04 0.35
CA LEU A 95 15.57 -3.90 1.27
C LEU A 95 16.12 -2.65 0.57
N GLY A 96 15.43 -1.53 0.71
CA GLY A 96 15.75 -0.25 0.08
C GLY A 96 15.39 -0.17 -1.41
N ARG A 97 15.02 -1.26 -2.07
CA ARG A 97 14.54 -1.23 -3.46
C ARG A 97 13.09 -0.74 -3.51
N TRP A 98 12.73 -0.17 -4.64
CA TRP A 98 11.40 0.41 -4.83
C TRP A 98 10.80 0.06 -6.20
N VAL A 99 9.48 0.18 -6.25
CA VAL A 99 8.68 0.10 -7.47
C VAL A 99 7.85 1.37 -7.56
N GLY A 100 7.78 1.95 -8.74
CA GLY A 100 6.93 3.10 -9.04
C GLY A 100 6.13 2.88 -10.31
N GLU A 101 4.85 3.25 -10.30
CA GLU A 101 3.92 3.10 -11.41
C GLU A 101 3.10 4.37 -11.60
N SER A 102 3.05 4.90 -12.83
CA SER A 102 2.05 5.92 -13.19
C SER A 102 0.69 5.26 -13.35
N VAL A 103 -0.27 5.71 -12.54
CA VAL A 103 -1.64 5.20 -12.53
C VAL A 103 -2.61 6.34 -12.81
N THR A 104 -3.49 6.13 -13.78
CA THR A 104 -4.59 7.03 -14.09
C THR A 104 -5.92 6.41 -13.65
N ALA A 105 -6.96 7.23 -13.47
CA ALA A 105 -8.30 6.74 -13.24
C ALA A 105 -8.79 5.82 -14.37
N SER A 106 -8.39 6.13 -15.63
CA SER A 106 -8.75 5.34 -16.81
C SER A 106 -7.98 4.02 -16.93
N SER A 107 -6.81 3.89 -16.31
CA SER A 107 -6.06 2.62 -16.29
C SER A 107 -6.78 1.55 -15.47
N ARG A 108 -7.62 1.99 -14.50
CA ARG A 108 -8.43 1.11 -13.65
C ARG A 108 -7.60 0.03 -12.94
N THR A 109 -6.31 0.32 -12.72
CA THR A 109 -5.37 -0.57 -12.03
C THR A 109 -5.30 -0.27 -10.55
N GLN A 110 -4.89 -1.27 -9.79
CA GLN A 110 -4.57 -1.14 -8.37
C GLN A 110 -3.15 -1.64 -8.12
N ILE A 111 -2.51 -1.14 -7.07
CA ILE A 111 -1.18 -1.59 -6.65
C ILE A 111 -1.25 -2.08 -5.21
N TRP A 112 -1.02 -3.37 -5.04
CA TRP A 112 -0.85 -4.01 -3.75
C TRP A 112 0.60 -3.98 -3.31
N ALA A 113 0.85 -3.60 -2.05
CA ALA A 113 2.10 -3.91 -1.35
C ALA A 113 1.78 -4.37 0.08
N PRO A 114 2.40 -5.47 0.55
CA PRO A 114 2.15 -6.04 1.86
C PRO A 114 2.71 -5.17 3.00
N PRO A 115 2.46 -5.55 4.28
CA PRO A 115 3.16 -4.95 5.41
C PRO A 115 4.69 -4.98 5.22
N GLY A 116 5.37 -3.95 5.73
CA GLY A 116 6.81 -3.80 5.56
C GLY A 116 7.23 -3.06 4.27
N PHE A 117 6.24 -2.46 3.59
CA PHE A 117 6.50 -1.52 2.51
C PHE A 117 6.09 -0.10 2.91
N ALA A 118 7.02 0.86 2.74
CA ALA A 118 6.70 2.27 2.83
C ALA A 118 6.02 2.73 1.53
N ARG A 119 4.87 3.41 1.64
CA ARG A 119 4.02 3.79 0.51
C ARG A 119 3.94 5.30 0.38
N GLY A 120 4.01 5.75 -0.87
CA GLY A 120 3.81 7.15 -1.19
C GLY A 120 3.27 7.34 -2.59
N PHE A 121 2.92 8.58 -2.90
CA PHE A 121 2.53 8.97 -4.25
C PHE A 121 2.80 10.45 -4.49
N CYS A 122 2.95 10.84 -5.76
CA CYS A 122 2.87 12.24 -6.17
C CYS A 122 1.82 12.41 -7.27
N VAL A 123 1.15 13.58 -7.25
CA VAL A 123 0.06 13.92 -8.19
C VAL A 123 0.65 14.55 -9.44
N LEU A 124 0.29 14.01 -10.61
CA LEU A 124 0.79 14.44 -11.92
C LEU A 124 -0.21 15.30 -12.71
N SER A 125 -1.51 15.02 -12.57
CA SER A 125 -2.61 15.83 -13.13
C SER A 125 -2.91 17.06 -12.26
N ASP A 126 -3.82 17.93 -12.66
CA ASP A 126 -4.20 19.12 -11.88
C ASP A 126 -4.65 18.77 -10.46
N HIS A 127 -5.29 17.61 -10.30
CA HIS A 127 -5.57 16.97 -9.04
C HIS A 127 -5.70 15.47 -9.25
N ALA A 128 -5.57 14.70 -8.18
CA ALA A 128 -5.91 13.28 -8.18
C ALA A 128 -6.67 12.90 -6.92
N GLN A 129 -7.55 11.92 -7.07
CA GLN A 129 -8.20 11.24 -5.95
C GLN A 129 -7.67 9.82 -5.85
N ILE A 130 -7.30 9.44 -4.64
CA ILE A 130 -6.67 8.15 -4.37
C ILE A 130 -7.41 7.47 -3.23
N GLU A 131 -7.84 6.25 -3.49
CA GLU A 131 -8.38 5.34 -2.47
C GLU A 131 -7.37 4.26 -2.15
N TYR A 132 -7.35 3.83 -0.89
CA TYR A 132 -6.55 2.69 -0.49
C TYR A 132 -7.22 1.89 0.63
N LEU A 133 -7.33 0.59 0.37
CA LEU A 133 -7.75 -0.42 1.32
C LEU A 133 -6.56 -0.85 2.18
N CYS A 134 -6.76 -0.95 3.49
CA CYS A 134 -5.74 -1.27 4.48
C CYS A 134 -6.06 -2.59 5.18
N THR A 135 -5.03 -3.41 5.42
CA THR A 135 -5.16 -4.67 6.16
C THR A 135 -5.14 -4.49 7.68
N GLY A 136 -4.77 -3.29 8.17
CA GLY A 136 -4.76 -2.93 9.58
C GLY A 136 -5.53 -1.63 9.82
N VAL A 137 -6.08 -1.46 11.03
CA VAL A 137 -6.68 -0.20 11.47
C VAL A 137 -5.57 0.80 11.77
N TYR A 138 -5.82 2.08 11.46
CA TYR A 138 -4.86 3.15 11.73
C TYR A 138 -4.50 3.27 13.20
N ASN A 139 -3.19 3.32 13.46
CA ASN A 139 -2.61 3.52 14.77
C ASN A 139 -1.51 4.60 14.69
N GLY A 140 -1.85 5.82 15.08
CA GLY A 140 -0.92 6.95 15.01
C GLY A 140 0.32 6.83 15.90
N SER A 141 0.30 5.96 16.93
CA SER A 141 1.47 5.70 17.77
C SER A 141 2.46 4.69 17.18
N ALA A 142 2.02 3.96 16.14
CA ALA A 142 2.80 2.94 15.44
C ALA A 142 2.95 3.24 13.94
N GLU A 143 2.87 4.49 13.56
CA GLU A 143 3.07 4.99 12.21
C GLU A 143 4.35 5.83 12.12
N SER A 144 5.07 5.70 11.00
CA SER A 144 6.17 6.58 10.63
C SER A 144 6.25 6.78 9.12
N GLY A 145 7.27 7.51 8.69
CA GLY A 145 7.57 7.73 7.28
C GLY A 145 9.07 7.79 7.02
N ILE A 146 9.47 7.35 5.84
CA ILE A 146 10.81 7.60 5.30
C ILE A 146 10.74 8.85 4.43
N ARG A 147 11.79 9.68 4.48
CA ARG A 147 11.86 10.88 3.64
C ARG A 147 11.78 10.52 2.16
N TRP A 148 10.98 11.26 1.42
CA TRP A 148 10.68 10.99 0.01
C TRP A 148 11.92 10.96 -0.89
N ASN A 149 12.95 11.74 -0.55
CA ASN A 149 14.20 11.91 -1.30
C ASN A 149 15.39 11.24 -0.60
N ASP A 150 15.15 10.19 0.16
CA ASP A 150 16.21 9.43 0.83
C ASP A 150 17.26 8.97 -0.19
N PRO A 151 18.54 9.34 -0.03
CA PRO A 151 19.59 9.05 -1.01
C PRO A 151 19.96 7.56 -1.07
N GLU A 152 19.70 6.79 -0.02
CA GLU A 152 19.98 5.35 0.00
C GLU A 152 18.90 4.57 -0.76
N ILE A 153 17.68 5.11 -0.87
CA ILE A 153 16.59 4.55 -1.66
C ILE A 153 16.64 5.04 -3.11
N GLY A 154 16.82 6.35 -3.31
CA GLY A 154 16.96 6.96 -4.62
C GLY A 154 15.71 6.82 -5.48
N VAL A 155 14.50 7.05 -4.92
CA VAL A 155 13.26 7.03 -5.72
C VAL A 155 13.33 8.09 -6.81
N SER A 156 13.17 7.67 -8.07
CA SER A 156 13.09 8.56 -9.22
C SER A 156 11.67 9.13 -9.35
N TRP A 157 11.38 10.17 -8.58
CA TRP A 157 10.10 10.86 -8.67
C TRP A 157 9.99 11.67 -9.95
N PRO A 158 8.83 11.68 -10.63
CA PRO A 158 8.63 12.48 -11.85
C PRO A 158 8.45 13.99 -11.58
N ILE A 159 8.66 14.44 -10.35
CA ILE A 159 8.62 15.84 -9.93
C ILE A 159 9.87 16.19 -9.10
N ALA A 160 10.43 17.38 -9.34
CA ALA A 160 11.67 17.81 -8.65
C ALA A 160 11.39 18.52 -7.32
N ASN A 161 10.29 19.29 -7.23
CA ASN A 161 9.96 20.12 -6.08
C ASN A 161 8.51 19.84 -5.65
N PRO A 162 8.27 18.77 -4.86
CA PRO A 162 6.94 18.44 -4.40
C PRO A 162 6.45 19.39 -3.31
N THR A 163 5.13 19.55 -3.22
CA THR A 163 4.48 20.13 -2.05
C THR A 163 4.32 19.03 -0.99
N LEU A 164 4.88 19.23 0.19
CA LEU A 164 4.91 18.28 1.29
C LEU A 164 4.09 18.80 2.49
N SER A 165 3.69 17.89 3.36
CA SER A 165 3.27 18.23 4.73
C SER A 165 4.51 18.39 5.63
N GLU A 166 4.37 19.11 6.75
CA GLU A 166 5.46 19.20 7.76
C GLU A 166 5.93 17.82 8.24
N LYS A 167 5.02 16.85 8.31
CA LYS A 167 5.33 15.47 8.68
C LYS A 167 6.24 14.81 7.65
N ASP A 168 5.93 14.99 6.36
CA ASP A 168 6.72 14.40 5.27
C ASP A 168 8.09 15.07 5.11
N GLU A 169 8.18 16.38 5.38
CA GLU A 169 9.45 17.12 5.40
C GLU A 169 10.41 16.64 6.50
N ARG A 170 9.85 16.27 7.66
CA ARG A 170 10.61 15.84 8.84
C ARG A 170 10.79 14.32 8.94
N ALA A 171 10.37 13.58 7.92
CA ALA A 171 10.48 12.14 7.93
C ALA A 171 11.94 11.66 8.07
N GLU A 172 12.12 10.55 8.78
CA GLU A 172 13.41 9.93 9.03
C GLU A 172 14.01 9.29 7.76
N SER A 173 15.30 9.01 7.74
CA SER A 173 15.95 8.22 6.70
C SER A 173 15.66 6.73 6.87
N LEU A 174 15.86 5.95 5.80
CA LEU A 174 15.80 4.48 5.89
C LEU A 174 16.78 3.95 6.96
N ARG A 175 17.97 4.51 7.05
CA ARG A 175 19.00 4.12 8.04
C ARG A 175 18.54 4.37 9.47
N GLU A 176 17.93 5.53 9.73
CA GLU A 176 17.38 5.87 11.05
C GLU A 176 16.25 4.92 11.44
N TRP A 177 15.34 4.64 10.50
CA TRP A 177 14.29 3.63 10.71
C TRP A 177 14.87 2.26 11.07
N LEU A 178 15.84 1.76 10.30
CA LEU A 178 16.43 0.43 10.52
C LEU A 178 17.18 0.32 11.85
N ALA A 179 17.63 1.42 12.41
CA ALA A 179 18.26 1.47 13.74
C ALA A 179 17.24 1.37 14.89
N ARG A 180 15.96 1.63 14.62
CA ARG A 180 14.90 1.55 15.63
C ARG A 180 14.55 0.09 15.96
N PRO A 181 14.24 -0.23 17.25
CA PRO A 181 13.78 -1.58 17.63
C PRO A 181 12.54 -2.02 16.85
N GLU A 182 11.62 -1.09 16.55
CA GLU A 182 10.36 -1.34 15.84
C GLU A 182 10.56 -1.89 14.43
N SER A 183 11.70 -1.62 13.80
CA SER A 183 12.04 -2.15 12.47
C SER A 183 12.06 -3.69 12.44
N ALA A 184 12.27 -4.33 13.59
CA ALA A 184 12.20 -5.78 13.73
C ALA A 184 10.78 -6.35 13.50
N ASN A 185 9.73 -5.53 13.56
CA ASN A 185 8.36 -5.95 13.25
C ASN A 185 8.20 -6.35 11.76
N PHE A 186 9.09 -5.87 10.90
CA PHE A 186 9.10 -6.20 9.47
C PHE A 186 10.23 -7.17 9.07
N ALA A 187 10.88 -7.85 10.01
CA ALA A 187 11.90 -8.84 9.66
C ALA A 187 11.28 -10.02 8.88
N MET A 188 11.90 -10.39 7.76
CA MET A 188 11.40 -11.46 6.85
C MET A 188 11.23 -12.83 7.54
N ASN A 189 12.04 -13.12 8.56
CA ASN A 189 12.00 -14.38 9.30
C ASN A 189 10.91 -14.43 10.39
N ARG A 190 10.23 -13.33 10.65
CA ARG A 190 9.08 -13.32 11.54
C ARG A 190 7.91 -13.89 10.74
N LYS A 191 7.51 -15.14 11.01
CA LYS A 191 6.20 -15.65 10.57
C LYS A 191 5.19 -14.61 11.07
N LEU A 192 4.63 -13.84 10.14
CA LEU A 192 3.44 -13.05 10.44
C LEU A 192 2.45 -14.08 10.97
N THR A 193 2.19 -14.08 12.26
CA THR A 193 1.13 -14.89 12.83
C THR A 193 -0.15 -14.31 12.26
N THR A 194 -0.58 -14.87 11.14
CA THR A 194 -1.96 -14.74 10.72
C THR A 194 -2.77 -15.22 11.91
N ASP A 195 -3.66 -14.38 12.42
CA ASP A 195 -4.65 -14.81 13.41
C ASP A 195 -5.21 -16.17 12.98
N PRO A 196 -5.39 -17.08 13.93
CA PRO A 196 -5.98 -18.37 13.62
C PRO A 196 -7.34 -18.15 12.92
N PRO A 197 -7.68 -18.99 11.94
CA PRO A 197 -8.93 -18.89 11.20
C PRO A 197 -10.10 -18.67 12.15
N LEU A 198 -11.06 -17.85 11.74
CA LEU A 198 -12.24 -17.47 12.53
C LEU A 198 -12.97 -18.69 13.15
N GLU A 199 -12.84 -19.87 12.53
CA GLU A 199 -13.37 -21.15 13.00
C GLU A 199 -12.84 -21.58 14.37
N ALA A 200 -11.62 -21.21 14.73
CA ALA A 200 -11.05 -21.54 16.06
C ALA A 200 -11.61 -20.66 17.19
N ARG A 201 -12.22 -19.52 16.89
CA ARG A 201 -12.85 -18.62 17.88
C ARG A 201 -14.30 -18.99 18.20
N ILE A 202 -14.98 -19.72 17.31
CA ILE A 202 -16.41 -20.08 17.50
C ILE A 202 -16.56 -21.29 18.43
N LEU A 203 -15.55 -22.15 18.52
CA LEU A 203 -15.64 -23.37 19.32
C LEU A 203 -15.42 -23.21 20.85
N HIS A 204 -15.05 -22.02 21.32
CA HIS A 204 -14.83 -21.73 22.73
C HIS A 204 -15.93 -20.88 23.38
N GLY A 205 -17.03 -20.60 22.65
CA GLY A 205 -18.13 -19.75 23.13
C GLY A 205 -19.46 -20.46 23.41
N ILE A 206 -19.54 -21.78 23.27
CA ILE A 206 -20.76 -22.56 23.61
C ILE A 206 -20.37 -23.65 24.59
N GLY A 207 -20.23 -23.25 25.82
CA GLY A 207 -20.12 -24.11 26.96
C GLY A 207 -20.66 -23.41 28.21
N GLU A 208 -21.74 -23.92 28.73
CA GLU A 208 -22.32 -23.65 30.04
C GLU A 208 -23.20 -22.39 30.20
N THR A 209 -24.50 -22.54 30.03
CA THR A 209 -25.51 -22.76 31.13
C THR A 209 -26.81 -23.27 30.52
#